data_0245bf8d14532395258ca932e1694093
#
_entry.id   0245bf8d14532395258ca932e1694093
#
_cell.length_a   1.000
_cell.length_b   1.000
_cell.length_c   1.000
_cell.angle_alpha   90.00
_cell.angle_beta   90.00
_cell.angle_gamma   90.00
#
_symmetry.space_group_name_H-M   'P 1'
#
loop_
_entity.id
_entity.type
_entity.pdbx_description
1 polymer ?
#
loop_
_entity_poly.entity_id
_entity_poly.type
_entity_poly.pdbx_seq_one_letter_code
_entity_poly.pdbx_strand_id
1 'polypeptide(L)'
;LDTATYYGRVFARTGGLSEAVTEAVREQKAAAEAAKVDAPDGAGASGAVASGEAGASGKPASGDGACDGDSADSKPFVFDPIVCDGIDSCKTALLRASKGLLPNNFIEGMVCTDGCIGGAACLSHGNADKRAIDNYGKKASHKEIRDVL
;
A
#
# COMPACT_ATOMS: atom_id res chain seq x y z
N LEU A 1 7.17 15.66 -17.61
CA LEU A 1 7.03 14.61 -16.56
C LEU A 1 5.59 14.51 -16.05
N ASP A 2 4.65 14.18 -16.94
CA ASP A 2 3.21 14.05 -16.59
C ASP A 2 2.75 12.61 -16.44
N THR A 3 3.68 11.67 -16.29
CA THR A 3 3.40 10.24 -16.22
C THR A 3 3.02 9.73 -14.82
N ALA A 4 3.15 10.54 -13.76
CA ALA A 4 2.82 10.11 -12.41
C ALA A 4 1.31 10.19 -12.15
N THR A 5 0.75 9.13 -11.58
CA THR A 5 -0.64 9.09 -11.12
C THR A 5 -0.87 10.03 -9.94
N TYR A 6 -2.13 10.27 -9.59
CA TYR A 6 -2.50 10.96 -8.34
C TYR A 6 -1.77 10.35 -7.14
N TYR A 7 -1.83 9.03 -7.00
CA TYR A 7 -1.24 8.29 -5.88
C TYR A 7 0.28 8.44 -5.80
N GLY A 8 0.97 8.42 -6.95
CA GLY A 8 2.41 8.67 -6.99
C GLY A 8 2.80 10.09 -6.57
N ARG A 9 1.94 11.08 -6.85
CA ARG A 9 2.18 12.48 -6.50
C ARG A 9 1.94 12.79 -5.02
N VAL A 10 1.01 12.08 -4.36
CA VAL A 10 0.66 12.30 -2.95
C VAL A 10 1.37 11.35 -1.99
N PHE A 11 2.23 10.48 -2.50
CA PHE A 11 2.90 9.42 -1.74
C PHE A 11 3.73 9.95 -0.56
N ALA A 12 4.29 11.16 -0.67
CA ALA A 12 5.17 11.75 0.34
C ALA A 12 4.44 12.26 1.59
N ARG A 13 3.11 12.38 1.58
CA ARG A 13 2.33 12.78 2.75
C ARG A 13 1.83 11.58 3.54
N THR A 14 1.61 11.75 4.83
CA THR A 14 0.97 10.75 5.70
C THR A 14 -0.38 10.33 5.13
N GLY A 15 -0.61 9.04 5.02
CA GLY A 15 -1.80 8.43 4.40
C GLY A 15 -1.69 8.19 2.89
N GLY A 16 -0.65 8.71 2.22
CA GLY A 16 -0.50 8.58 0.78
C GLY A 16 -0.24 7.14 0.32
N LEU A 17 0.54 6.38 1.10
CA LEU A 17 0.78 4.96 0.84
C LEU A 17 -0.49 4.13 1.03
N SER A 18 -1.21 4.34 2.13
CA SER A 18 -2.46 3.62 2.41
C SER A 18 -3.51 3.88 1.34
N GLU A 19 -3.64 5.12 0.84
CA GLU A 19 -4.51 5.45 -0.28
C GLU A 19 -4.11 4.70 -1.54
N ALA A 20 -2.81 4.68 -1.88
CA ALA A 20 -2.30 3.98 -3.05
C ALA A 20 -2.56 2.46 -2.99
N VAL A 21 -2.30 1.83 -1.85
CA VAL A 21 -2.55 0.39 -1.67
C VAL A 21 -4.03 0.07 -1.70
N THR A 22 -4.87 0.91 -1.09
CA THR A 22 -6.34 0.74 -1.15
C THR A 22 -6.84 0.74 -2.59
N GLU A 23 -6.36 1.68 -3.39
CA GLU A 23 -6.74 1.75 -4.80
C GLU A 23 -6.22 0.57 -5.60
N ALA A 24 -4.95 0.17 -5.41
CA ALA A 24 -4.39 -1.00 -6.08
C ALA A 24 -5.19 -2.28 -5.78
N VAL A 25 -5.59 -2.48 -4.52
CA VAL A 25 -6.44 -3.61 -4.13
C VAL A 25 -7.82 -3.52 -4.78
N ARG A 26 -8.39 -2.31 -4.87
CA ARG A 26 -9.68 -2.08 -5.54
C ARG A 26 -9.60 -2.40 -7.03
N GLU A 27 -8.56 -1.91 -7.71
CA GLU A 27 -8.33 -2.18 -9.14
C GLU A 27 -8.12 -3.67 -9.42
N GLN A 28 -7.36 -4.36 -8.57
CA GLN A 28 -7.13 -5.80 -8.70
C GLN A 28 -8.42 -6.60 -8.53
N LYS A 29 -9.26 -6.25 -7.55
CA LYS A 29 -10.56 -6.89 -7.35
C LYS A 29 -11.48 -6.68 -8.55
N ALA A 30 -11.56 -5.45 -9.05
CA ALA A 30 -12.37 -5.14 -10.23
C ALA A 30 -11.89 -5.90 -11.48
N ALA A 31 -10.58 -6.02 -11.67
CA ALA A 31 -10.02 -6.80 -12.77
C ALA A 31 -10.32 -8.30 -12.63
N ALA A 32 -10.24 -8.85 -11.41
CA ALA A 32 -10.56 -10.25 -11.15
C ALA A 32 -12.05 -10.56 -11.34
N GLU A 33 -12.93 -9.61 -11.01
CA GLU A 33 -14.38 -9.75 -11.27
C GLU A 33 -14.69 -9.67 -12.76
N ALA A 34 -14.08 -8.75 -13.49
CA ALA A 34 -14.22 -8.63 -14.93
C ALA A 34 -13.76 -9.91 -15.67
N ALA A 35 -12.63 -10.49 -15.23
CA ALA A 35 -12.13 -11.75 -15.80
C ALA A 35 -13.04 -12.97 -15.56
N LYS A 36 -13.89 -12.94 -14.53
CA LYS A 36 -14.88 -13.99 -14.26
C LYS A 36 -16.10 -13.91 -15.18
N VAL A 37 -16.42 -12.75 -15.70
CA VAL A 37 -17.59 -12.54 -16.57
C VAL A 37 -17.30 -12.99 -18.00
N ASP A 38 -16.03 -12.98 -18.44
CA ASP A 38 -15.60 -13.36 -19.79
C ASP A 38 -15.15 -14.82 -19.94
N ALA A 39 -15.27 -15.67 -18.91
CA ALA A 39 -14.91 -17.07 -18.99
C ALA A 39 -16.09 -17.88 -19.58
N PRO A 40 -16.01 -18.42 -20.81
CA PRO A 40 -16.92 -19.45 -21.26
C PRO A 40 -16.70 -20.71 -20.43
N ASP A 41 -17.80 -21.35 -20.00
CA ASP A 41 -17.77 -22.61 -19.26
C ASP A 41 -16.80 -23.62 -19.90
N GLY A 42 -15.75 -23.97 -19.17
CA GLY A 42 -14.92 -25.15 -19.42
C GLY A 42 -13.53 -24.91 -19.97
N ALA A 43 -12.56 -24.58 -19.12
CA ALA A 43 -11.18 -25.10 -19.22
C ALA A 43 -10.38 -24.67 -17.97
N GLY A 44 -9.94 -25.63 -17.16
CA GLY A 44 -8.98 -25.40 -16.11
C GLY A 44 -7.62 -25.00 -16.69
N ALA A 45 -7.14 -23.81 -16.37
CA ALA A 45 -5.80 -23.38 -16.70
C ALA A 45 -5.08 -23.00 -15.41
N SER A 46 -4.08 -23.83 -15.07
CA SER A 46 -3.06 -23.54 -14.07
C SER A 46 -2.20 -22.36 -14.55
N GLY A 47 -2.39 -21.19 -13.96
CA GLY A 47 -1.57 -20.01 -14.23
C GLY A 47 -0.25 -20.06 -13.46
N ALA A 48 0.87 -20.34 -14.15
CA ALA A 48 2.20 -20.22 -13.63
C ALA A 48 2.57 -18.75 -13.43
N VAL A 49 2.87 -18.35 -12.21
CA VAL A 49 3.45 -17.04 -11.89
C VAL A 49 4.94 -17.04 -12.25
N ALA A 50 5.32 -16.20 -13.19
CA ALA A 50 6.73 -15.99 -13.54
C ALA A 50 7.43 -15.21 -12.41
N SER A 51 8.43 -15.85 -11.80
CA SER A 51 9.33 -15.25 -10.82
C SER A 51 10.38 -14.38 -11.53
N GLY A 52 10.35 -13.07 -11.31
CA GLY A 52 11.42 -12.16 -11.68
C GLY A 52 12.49 -12.13 -10.58
N GLU A 53 13.69 -12.60 -10.89
CA GLU A 53 14.84 -12.53 -9.99
C GLU A 53 15.42 -11.11 -9.98
N ALA A 54 15.45 -10.46 -8.83
CA ALA A 54 16.34 -9.35 -8.56
C ALA A 54 17.20 -9.68 -7.35
N GLY A 55 18.48 -9.94 -7.57
CA GLY A 55 19.43 -10.29 -6.55
C GLY A 55 19.77 -9.13 -5.63
N ALA A 56 19.67 -9.35 -4.33
CA ALA A 56 20.36 -8.56 -3.31
C ALA A 56 20.81 -9.50 -2.20
N SER A 57 22.13 -9.61 -2.04
CA SER A 57 22.79 -10.39 -1.00
C SER A 57 22.62 -9.73 0.36
N GLY A 58 21.78 -10.30 1.22
CA GLY A 58 21.68 -9.98 2.63
C GLY A 58 21.36 -11.25 3.40
N LYS A 59 22.31 -11.66 4.28
CA LYS A 59 22.23 -12.87 5.09
C LYS A 59 21.03 -12.79 6.05
N PRO A 60 20.09 -13.75 6.06
CA PRO A 60 18.98 -13.71 6.99
C PRO A 60 19.41 -14.19 8.37
N ALA A 61 19.00 -13.46 9.40
CA ALA A 61 18.97 -13.96 10.76
C ALA A 61 17.86 -15.02 10.87
N SER A 62 18.23 -16.18 11.40
CA SER A 62 17.36 -17.33 11.62
C SER A 62 16.22 -16.97 12.57
N GLY A 63 15.00 -16.99 12.06
CA GLY A 63 13.78 -17.01 12.83
C GLY A 63 12.82 -17.95 12.12
N ASP A 64 12.75 -19.20 12.61
CA ASP A 64 11.83 -20.23 12.11
C ASP A 64 10.39 -19.82 12.42
N GLY A 65 9.79 -19.06 11.51
CA GLY A 65 8.36 -18.82 11.46
C GLY A 65 7.79 -19.48 10.22
N ALA A 66 7.43 -20.75 10.32
CA ALA A 66 6.67 -21.43 9.29
C ALA A 66 5.36 -20.68 9.09
N CYS A 67 5.20 -20.07 7.93
CA CYS A 67 3.91 -19.60 7.45
C CYS A 67 3.14 -20.80 6.90
N ASP A 68 2.51 -21.57 7.77
CA ASP A 68 1.55 -22.58 7.37
C ASP A 68 0.31 -21.86 6.80
N GLY A 69 0.35 -21.62 5.50
CA GLY A 69 -0.78 -21.17 4.74
C GLY A 69 -1.66 -22.32 4.35
N ASP A 70 -2.64 -22.66 5.16
CA ASP A 70 -3.85 -23.36 4.74
C ASP A 70 -4.90 -23.21 5.83
N SER A 71 -5.64 -22.13 5.76
CA SER A 71 -6.96 -22.04 6.37
C SER A 71 -7.90 -21.53 5.29
N ALA A 72 -8.61 -22.47 4.68
CA ALA A 72 -9.75 -22.24 3.80
C ALA A 72 -10.92 -21.66 4.61
N ASP A 73 -10.73 -20.48 5.17
CA ASP A 73 -11.83 -19.62 5.62
C ASP A 73 -11.97 -18.52 4.57
N SER A 74 -12.89 -18.72 3.64
CA SER A 74 -13.12 -17.92 2.45
C SER A 74 -13.79 -16.56 2.77
N LYS A 75 -13.33 -15.88 3.82
CA LYS A 75 -13.66 -14.46 4.01
C LYS A 75 -12.90 -13.64 2.98
N PRO A 76 -13.58 -12.80 2.21
CA PRO A 76 -12.90 -11.92 1.27
C PRO A 76 -11.89 -11.05 2.03
N PHE A 77 -10.64 -11.01 1.55
CA PHE A 77 -9.61 -10.14 2.11
C PHE A 77 -10.09 -8.68 2.07
N VAL A 78 -10.23 -8.08 3.24
CA VAL A 78 -10.55 -6.66 3.41
C VAL A 78 -9.28 -5.95 3.83
N PHE A 79 -8.79 -5.04 3.01
CA PHE A 79 -7.64 -4.21 3.35
C PHE A 79 -8.08 -3.15 4.36
N ASP A 80 -7.46 -3.16 5.54
CA ASP A 80 -7.78 -2.26 6.67
C ASP A 80 -6.49 -1.63 7.20
N PRO A 81 -6.05 -0.49 6.64
CA PRO A 81 -4.84 0.18 7.04
C PRO A 81 -5.03 1.05 8.28
N ILE A 82 -4.00 1.11 9.13
CA ILE A 82 -3.83 2.16 10.14
C ILE A 82 -2.71 3.10 9.71
N VAL A 83 -3.00 4.39 9.71
CA VAL A 83 -2.04 5.44 9.36
C VAL A 83 -1.46 6.03 10.64
N CYS A 84 -0.14 5.93 10.80
CA CYS A 84 0.59 6.42 11.96
C CYS A 84 1.43 7.63 11.57
N ASP A 85 1.08 8.78 12.14
CA ASP A 85 1.73 10.06 11.91
C ASP A 85 2.64 10.42 13.09
N GLY A 86 3.93 10.55 12.85
CA GLY A 86 4.94 10.77 13.87
C GLY A 86 5.40 9.49 14.59
N ILE A 87 6.58 9.59 15.20
CA ILE A 87 7.28 8.44 15.82
C ILE A 87 6.50 7.79 16.97
N ASP A 88 5.77 8.57 17.76
CA ASP A 88 5.04 8.05 18.93
C ASP A 88 3.79 7.25 18.50
N SER A 89 3.12 7.69 17.45
CA SER A 89 2.03 6.95 16.82
C SER A 89 2.52 5.62 16.26
N CYS A 90 3.66 5.63 15.56
CA CYS A 90 4.29 4.42 15.04
C CYS A 90 4.65 3.42 16.16
N LYS A 91 5.30 3.89 17.23
CA LYS A 91 5.65 3.06 18.38
C LYS A 91 4.42 2.42 19.01
N THR A 92 3.35 3.20 19.17
CA THR A 92 2.10 2.71 19.77
C THR A 92 1.45 1.63 18.89
N ALA A 93 1.39 1.83 17.58
CA ALA A 93 0.84 0.86 16.67
C ALA A 93 1.66 -0.45 16.65
N LEU A 94 2.98 -0.36 16.57
CA LEU A 94 3.88 -1.52 16.62
C LEU A 94 3.76 -2.29 17.95
N LEU A 95 3.63 -1.57 19.09
CA LEU A 95 3.45 -2.19 20.38
C LEU A 95 2.10 -2.93 20.49
N ARG A 96 1.05 -2.39 19.90
CA ARG A 96 -0.25 -3.06 19.84
C ARG A 96 -0.20 -4.28 18.92
N ALA A 97 0.47 -4.16 17.77
CA ALA A 97 0.64 -5.27 16.84
C ALA A 97 1.42 -6.43 17.49
N SER A 98 2.52 -6.14 18.20
CA SER A 98 3.31 -7.17 18.89
C SER A 98 2.55 -7.91 19.99
N LYS A 99 1.49 -7.30 20.53
CA LYS A 99 0.60 -7.91 21.53
C LYS A 99 -0.66 -8.55 20.93
N GLY A 100 -0.80 -8.56 19.60
CA GLY A 100 -2.01 -9.04 18.93
C GLY A 100 -3.26 -8.19 19.19
N LEU A 101 -3.09 -6.94 19.62
CA LEU A 101 -4.18 -6.02 19.96
C LEU A 101 -4.54 -5.05 18.83
N LEU A 102 -3.87 -5.17 17.68
CA LEU A 102 -4.16 -4.33 16.52
C LEU A 102 -5.19 -5.04 15.64
N PRO A 103 -6.38 -4.48 15.42
CA PRO A 103 -7.37 -5.08 14.54
C PRO A 103 -7.03 -4.93 13.07
N ASN A 104 -6.21 -3.93 12.74
CA ASN A 104 -5.82 -3.59 11.38
C ASN A 104 -4.78 -4.58 10.82
N ASN A 105 -4.80 -4.80 9.51
CA ASN A 105 -3.90 -5.74 8.82
C ASN A 105 -2.74 -5.07 8.08
N PHE A 106 -2.67 -3.75 8.12
CA PHE A 106 -1.59 -2.97 7.51
C PHE A 106 -1.25 -1.74 8.36
N ILE A 107 0.04 -1.44 8.51
CA ILE A 107 0.52 -0.26 9.24
C ILE A 107 1.31 0.61 8.26
N GLU A 108 0.82 1.82 7.99
CA GLU A 108 1.61 2.88 7.37
C GLU A 108 2.24 3.71 8.48
N GLY A 109 3.58 3.72 8.56
CA GLY A 109 4.31 4.47 9.58
C GLY A 109 5.16 5.58 8.98
N MET A 110 4.85 6.83 9.34
CA MET A 110 5.67 8.00 9.01
C MET A 110 6.30 8.56 10.28
N VAL A 111 7.66 8.62 10.31
CA VAL A 111 8.41 9.12 11.49
C VAL A 111 8.20 10.61 11.67
N CYS A 112 8.20 11.37 10.57
CA CYS A 112 7.93 12.81 10.60
C CYS A 112 6.43 13.07 10.58
N THR A 113 5.96 14.03 11.37
CA THR A 113 4.58 14.50 11.33
C THR A 113 4.27 15.06 9.93
N ASP A 114 3.10 14.77 9.39
CA ASP A 114 2.67 15.05 8.01
C ASP A 114 3.44 14.25 6.93
N GLY A 115 4.29 13.30 7.31
CA GLY A 115 5.09 12.49 6.40
C GLY A 115 6.36 13.20 5.92
N CYS A 116 6.84 12.86 4.73
CA CYS A 116 8.07 13.45 4.17
C CYS A 116 7.96 14.97 3.94
N ILE A 117 6.75 15.48 3.70
CA ILE A 117 6.50 16.91 3.52
C ILE A 117 6.59 17.72 4.82
N GLY A 118 6.54 17.05 5.98
CA GLY A 118 6.79 17.63 7.29
C GLY A 118 8.18 17.31 7.83
N GLY A 119 9.05 16.70 7.03
CA GLY A 119 10.39 16.28 7.43
C GLY A 119 11.37 17.43 7.61
N ALA A 120 12.47 17.18 8.34
CA ALA A 120 13.47 18.17 8.71
C ALA A 120 14.17 18.86 7.49
N ALA A 121 14.12 18.26 6.32
CA ALA A 121 14.70 18.83 5.09
C ALA A 121 13.72 19.71 4.30
N CYS A 122 12.47 19.84 4.74
CA CYS A 122 11.50 20.70 4.08
C CYS A 122 11.69 22.17 4.48
N LEU A 123 11.52 23.05 3.50
CA LEU A 123 11.69 24.50 3.69
C LEU A 123 10.46 25.16 4.33
N SER A 124 9.30 24.52 4.23
CA SER A 124 8.04 24.96 4.82
C SER A 124 7.32 23.77 5.46
N HIS A 125 6.49 24.05 6.44
CA HIS A 125 5.74 23.05 7.18
C HIS A 125 4.32 23.55 7.45
N GLY A 126 3.35 22.66 7.31
CA GLY A 126 1.98 22.94 7.73
C GLY A 126 0.88 22.55 6.74
N ASN A 127 -0.34 22.84 7.13
CA ASN A 127 -1.53 22.47 6.37
C ASN A 127 -1.59 23.04 4.93
N ALA A 128 -0.85 24.13 4.67
CA ALA A 128 -0.76 24.71 3.33
C ALA A 128 -0.01 23.78 2.38
N ASP A 129 1.07 23.14 2.86
CA ASP A 129 1.91 22.25 2.07
C ASP A 129 1.15 20.97 1.73
N LYS A 130 0.41 20.40 2.69
CA LYS A 130 -0.46 19.25 2.47
C LYS A 130 -1.49 19.54 1.37
N ARG A 131 -2.16 20.69 1.45
CA ARG A 131 -3.12 21.12 0.41
C ARG A 131 -2.46 21.35 -0.95
N ALA A 132 -1.24 21.86 -0.97
CA ALA A 132 -0.50 22.07 -2.21
C ALA A 132 -0.18 20.73 -2.89
N ILE A 133 0.25 19.72 -2.12
CA ILE A 133 0.50 18.36 -2.61
C ILE A 133 -0.78 17.70 -3.12
N ASP A 134 -1.89 17.79 -2.37
CA ASP A 134 -3.18 17.25 -2.79
C ASP A 134 -3.67 17.90 -4.09
N ASN A 135 -3.52 19.23 -4.21
CA ASN A 135 -3.86 19.95 -5.43
C ASN A 135 -2.96 19.58 -6.61
N TYR A 136 -1.68 19.33 -6.36
CA TYR A 136 -0.76 18.81 -7.37
C TYR A 136 -1.15 17.38 -7.79
N GLY A 137 -1.52 16.53 -6.84
CA GLY A 137 -2.04 15.20 -7.11
C GLY A 137 -3.25 15.23 -8.04
N LYS A 138 -4.24 16.08 -7.74
CA LYS A 138 -5.50 16.23 -8.53
C LYS A 138 -5.26 16.65 -9.99
N LYS A 139 -4.10 17.23 -10.31
CA LYS A 139 -3.71 17.61 -11.67
C LYS A 139 -3.11 16.44 -12.47
N ALA A 140 -3.02 15.24 -11.89
CA ALA A 140 -2.55 14.07 -12.60
C ALA A 140 -3.49 13.72 -13.77
N SER A 141 -2.92 13.44 -14.93
CA SER A 141 -3.65 12.96 -16.11
C SER A 141 -4.09 11.51 -15.96
N HIS A 142 -3.25 10.71 -15.29
CA HIS A 142 -3.52 9.29 -15.00
C HIS A 142 -4.16 9.15 -13.62
N LYS A 143 -5.35 8.56 -13.56
CA LYS A 143 -6.12 8.42 -12.32
C LYS A 143 -5.97 7.04 -11.69
N GLU A 144 -5.83 6.01 -12.50
CA GLU A 144 -5.67 4.63 -12.04
C GLU A 144 -4.19 4.27 -11.93
N ILE A 145 -3.85 3.37 -11.00
CA ILE A 145 -2.46 2.93 -10.81
C ILE A 145 -1.98 2.15 -12.03
N ARG A 146 -2.85 1.32 -12.61
CA ARG A 146 -2.54 0.54 -13.80
C ARG A 146 -2.35 1.35 -15.09
N ASP A 147 -2.77 2.61 -15.12
CA ASP A 147 -2.57 3.49 -16.30
C ASP A 147 -1.08 3.73 -16.61
N VAL A 148 -0.19 3.40 -15.68
CA VAL A 148 1.26 3.70 -15.75
C VAL A 148 2.12 2.43 -15.73
N LEU A 149 1.51 1.26 -15.56
CA LEU A 149 2.17 -0.05 -15.59
C LEU A 149 2.09 -0.67 -16.98
#